data_fc8c4107b9de4b1165c06427693ee958
#
_entry.id   fc8c4107b9de4b1165c06427693ee958
#
_cell.length_a   1.000
_cell.length_b   1.000
_cell.length_c   1.000
_cell.angle_alpha   90.00
_cell.angle_beta   90.00
_cell.angle_gamma   90.00
#
_symmetry.space_group_name_H-M   'P 1'
#
loop_
_entity.id
_entity.type
_entity.pdbx_description
1 polymer ?
#
loop_
_entity_poly.entity_id
_entity_poly.type
_entity_poly.pdbx_seq_one_letter_code
_entity_poly.pdbx_strand_id
1 'polypeptide(L)'
;MLTSERLQAIALELPGTEAGTTWGQPVVKVGKASLYFWNPKYGPVFSMSFDMRDFWIEADPETFFTTDHHANYPCVLARPERVDEDWVRQRLRDTWLAKAPKKLVKVHPSLSGNQ
;
A
#
# COMPACT_ATOMS: atom_id res chain seq x y z
N MET A 1 15.09 -4.93 6.06
CA MET A 1 13.71 -5.33 6.34
C MET A 1 12.81 -4.10 6.40
N LEU A 2 11.63 -4.17 5.79
CA LEU A 2 10.66 -3.08 5.83
C LEU A 2 10.07 -2.97 7.24
N THR A 3 10.16 -1.81 7.85
CA THR A 3 9.54 -1.54 9.15
C THR A 3 8.31 -0.67 8.97
N SER A 4 7.45 -0.60 9.99
CA SER A 4 6.30 0.29 9.97
C SER A 4 6.73 1.75 9.80
N GLU A 5 7.79 2.16 10.47
CA GLU A 5 8.34 3.52 10.36
C GLU A 5 8.87 3.80 8.95
N ARG A 6 9.55 2.83 8.34
CA ARG A 6 10.06 2.98 6.98
C ARG A 6 8.92 3.09 5.97
N LEU A 7 7.90 2.24 6.11
CA LEU A 7 6.73 2.30 5.23
C LEU A 7 6.02 3.64 5.35
N GLN A 8 5.88 4.15 6.57
CA GLN A 8 5.30 5.46 6.81
C GLN A 8 6.10 6.56 6.09
N ALA A 9 7.43 6.52 6.19
CA ALA A 9 8.29 7.50 5.53
C ALA A 9 8.14 7.46 4.01
N ILE A 10 8.07 6.26 3.42
CA ILE A 10 7.89 6.10 1.98
C ILE A 10 6.53 6.65 1.55
N ALA A 11 5.47 6.32 2.28
CA ALA A 11 4.12 6.79 1.94
C ALA A 11 3.98 8.31 2.04
N LEU A 12 4.67 8.92 3.00
CA LEU A 12 4.67 10.38 3.17
C LEU A 12 5.40 11.12 2.03
N GLU A 13 6.11 10.42 1.16
CA GLU A 13 6.69 11.03 -0.05
C GLU A 13 5.61 11.45 -1.06
N LEU A 14 4.41 10.86 -0.98
CA LEU A 14 3.32 11.18 -1.89
C LEU A 14 2.62 12.48 -1.48
N PRO A 15 2.17 13.30 -2.44
CA PRO A 15 1.58 14.62 -2.12
C PRO A 15 0.25 14.50 -1.37
N GLY A 16 0.02 15.47 -0.47
CA GLY A 16 -1.24 15.56 0.25
C GLY A 16 -1.50 14.46 1.24
N THR A 17 -0.44 13.75 1.66
CA THR A 17 -0.57 12.65 2.62
C THR A 17 -0.30 13.10 4.04
N GLU A 18 -0.89 12.41 4.99
CA GLU A 18 -0.73 12.69 6.43
C GLU A 18 -0.58 11.39 7.20
N ALA A 19 0.26 11.43 8.24
CA ALA A 19 0.35 10.34 9.19
C ALA A 19 -0.95 10.25 10.00
N GLY A 20 -1.40 9.03 10.26
CA GLY A 20 -2.60 8.79 11.05
C GLY A 20 -2.56 7.40 11.66
N THR A 21 -3.71 6.95 12.16
CA THR A 21 -3.82 5.60 12.72
C THR A 21 -5.09 4.92 12.21
N THR A 22 -5.02 3.61 12.11
CA THR A 22 -6.19 2.77 11.81
C THR A 22 -6.07 1.54 12.72
N TRP A 23 -7.10 1.31 13.52
CA TRP A 23 -7.13 0.22 14.51
C TRP A 23 -5.89 0.22 15.41
N GLY A 24 -5.45 1.42 15.83
CA GLY A 24 -4.32 1.57 16.74
C GLY A 24 -2.95 1.42 16.10
N GLN A 25 -2.86 1.19 14.78
CA GLN A 25 -1.59 1.05 14.08
C GLN A 25 -1.29 2.27 13.23
N PRO A 26 -0.01 2.70 13.15
CA PRO A 26 0.36 3.82 12.28
C PRO A 26 0.08 3.53 10.81
N VAL A 27 -0.52 4.50 10.14
CA VAL A 27 -0.76 4.45 8.68
C VAL A 27 -0.50 5.84 8.10
N VAL A 28 -0.60 5.95 6.78
CA VAL A 28 -0.58 7.23 6.07
C VAL A 28 -1.86 7.33 5.26
N LYS A 29 -2.50 8.48 5.32
CA LYS A 29 -3.77 8.72 4.64
C LYS A 29 -3.63 9.80 3.59
N VAL A 30 -4.44 9.67 2.54
CA VAL A 30 -4.70 10.74 1.58
C VAL A 30 -6.20 10.99 1.59
N GLY A 31 -6.63 12.21 1.94
CA GLY A 31 -8.03 12.46 2.23
C GLY A 31 -8.47 11.60 3.41
N LYS A 32 -9.51 10.80 3.23
CA LYS A 32 -10.03 9.89 4.26
C LYS A 32 -9.54 8.46 4.10
N ALA A 33 -8.78 8.16 3.05
CA ALA A 33 -8.38 6.80 2.72
C ALA A 33 -6.99 6.48 3.25
N SER A 34 -6.83 5.30 3.83
CA SER A 34 -5.52 4.78 4.20
C SER A 34 -4.83 4.21 2.97
N LEU A 35 -3.55 4.51 2.80
CA LEU A 35 -2.76 4.03 1.66
C LEU A 35 -2.30 2.59 1.86
N TYR A 36 -2.24 2.13 3.09
CA TYR A 36 -1.90 0.77 3.45
C TYR A 36 -2.41 0.50 4.87
N PHE A 37 -2.30 -0.75 5.31
CA PHE A 37 -2.56 -1.13 6.69
C PHE A 37 -1.34 -1.88 7.22
N TRP A 38 -1.18 -1.91 8.53
CA TRP A 38 -0.13 -2.69 9.17
C TRP A 38 -0.75 -3.68 10.15
N ASN A 39 -0.58 -4.96 9.89
CA ASN A 39 -1.07 -6.00 10.78
C ASN A 39 0.04 -6.34 11.79
N PRO A 40 -0.23 -6.26 13.11
CA PRO A 40 0.83 -6.52 14.11
C PRO A 40 1.46 -7.88 14.01
N LYS A 41 0.72 -8.87 13.51
CA LYS A 41 1.20 -10.24 13.37
C LYS A 41 1.91 -10.48 12.03
N TYR A 42 1.36 -9.92 10.95
CA TYR A 42 1.80 -10.28 9.60
C TYR A 42 2.54 -9.17 8.85
N GLY A 43 2.48 -7.93 9.33
CA GLY A 43 3.14 -6.82 8.68
C GLY A 43 2.27 -6.05 7.70
N PRO A 44 2.86 -5.51 6.62
CA PRO A 44 2.15 -4.60 5.74
C PRO A 44 1.08 -5.28 4.89
N VAL A 45 -0.03 -4.58 4.72
CA VAL A 45 -1.18 -5.01 3.92
C VAL A 45 -1.43 -3.92 2.86
N PHE A 46 -1.43 -4.33 1.60
CA PHE A 46 -1.61 -3.40 0.47
C PHE A 46 -2.90 -3.71 -0.28
N SER A 47 -3.67 -2.67 -0.57
CA SER A 47 -4.91 -2.82 -1.34
C SER A 47 -4.61 -3.09 -2.82
N MET A 48 -5.35 -4.01 -3.42
CA MET A 48 -5.30 -4.29 -4.85
C MET A 48 -6.47 -5.19 -5.22
N SER A 49 -6.75 -5.34 -6.51
CA SER A 49 -7.80 -6.26 -6.95
C SER A 49 -7.45 -7.71 -6.60
N PHE A 50 -8.46 -8.56 -6.56
CA PHE A 50 -8.25 -10.00 -6.35
C PHE A 50 -7.35 -10.60 -7.42
N ASP A 51 -7.50 -10.19 -8.67
CA ASP A 51 -6.67 -10.67 -9.77
C ASP A 51 -5.20 -10.29 -9.59
N MET A 52 -4.93 -9.06 -9.18
CA MET A 52 -3.57 -8.60 -8.91
C MET A 52 -2.98 -9.33 -7.71
N ARG A 53 -3.77 -9.53 -6.66
CA ARG A 53 -3.35 -10.32 -5.51
C ARG A 53 -2.88 -11.70 -5.92
N ASP A 54 -3.71 -12.38 -6.70
CA ASP A 54 -3.41 -13.75 -7.13
C ASP A 54 -2.18 -13.79 -8.03
N PHE A 55 -2.03 -12.78 -8.90
CA PHE A 55 -0.83 -12.62 -9.73
C PHE A 55 0.44 -12.56 -8.88
N TRP A 56 0.46 -11.70 -7.86
CA TRP A 56 1.67 -11.52 -7.04
C TRP A 56 1.96 -12.74 -6.18
N ILE A 57 0.95 -13.38 -5.62
CA ILE A 57 1.13 -14.60 -4.83
C ILE A 57 1.70 -15.71 -5.72
N GLU A 58 1.22 -15.85 -6.94
CA GLU A 58 1.73 -16.84 -7.87
C GLU A 58 3.14 -16.52 -8.33
N ALA A 59 3.42 -15.24 -8.60
CA ALA A 59 4.73 -14.81 -9.09
C ALA A 59 5.83 -14.91 -8.03
N ASP A 60 5.50 -14.64 -6.77
CA ASP A 60 6.49 -14.65 -5.68
C ASP A 60 5.83 -15.05 -4.34
N PRO A 61 5.53 -16.33 -4.17
CA PRO A 61 4.84 -16.79 -2.96
C PRO A 61 5.71 -16.72 -1.70
N GLU A 62 7.01 -16.52 -1.84
CA GLU A 62 7.88 -16.32 -0.69
C GLU A 62 7.77 -14.91 -0.12
N THR A 63 7.31 -13.96 -0.92
CA THR A 63 7.11 -12.58 -0.50
C THR A 63 5.65 -12.27 -0.22
N PHE A 64 4.74 -12.67 -1.11
CA PHE A 64 3.32 -12.29 -1.06
C PHE A 64 2.44 -13.45 -0.64
N PHE A 65 1.44 -13.13 0.18
CA PHE A 65 0.53 -14.15 0.69
C PHE A 65 -0.80 -13.53 1.11
N THR A 66 -1.75 -14.37 1.44
CA THR A 66 -2.99 -13.97 2.11
C THR A 66 -3.23 -14.90 3.29
N THR A 67 -4.21 -14.57 4.12
CA THR A 67 -4.62 -15.39 5.26
C THR A 67 -6.13 -15.62 5.17
N ASP A 68 -6.65 -16.55 5.98
CA ASP A 68 -8.10 -16.77 6.02
C ASP A 68 -8.86 -15.49 6.35
N HIS A 69 -8.31 -14.66 7.25
CA HIS A 69 -8.91 -13.39 7.61
C HIS A 69 -8.92 -12.40 6.44
N HIS A 70 -7.89 -12.40 5.62
CA HIS A 70 -7.72 -11.42 4.53
C HIS A 70 -8.23 -11.92 3.17
N ALA A 71 -8.51 -13.22 3.05
CA ALA A 71 -8.81 -13.84 1.75
C ALA A 71 -10.03 -13.23 1.05
N ASN A 72 -10.99 -12.70 1.80
CA ASN A 72 -12.21 -12.11 1.25
C ASN A 72 -12.09 -10.61 0.97
N TYR A 73 -10.92 -10.02 1.19
CA TYR A 73 -10.68 -8.59 0.96
C TYR A 73 -9.71 -8.40 -0.21
N PRO A 74 -9.90 -7.32 -1.01
CA PRO A 74 -9.00 -7.03 -2.15
C PRO A 74 -7.70 -6.42 -1.66
N CYS A 75 -6.83 -7.27 -1.16
CA CYS A 75 -5.53 -6.88 -0.61
C CYS A 75 -4.55 -8.05 -0.67
N VAL A 76 -3.27 -7.72 -0.52
CA VAL A 76 -2.20 -8.70 -0.41
C VAL A 76 -1.34 -8.33 0.81
N LEU A 77 -0.82 -9.34 1.47
CA LEU A 77 0.18 -9.15 2.53
C LEU A 77 1.56 -9.44 1.94
N ALA A 78 2.55 -8.72 2.44
CA ALA A 78 3.94 -8.91 2.00
C ALA A 78 4.82 -9.15 3.22
N ARG A 79 5.75 -10.10 3.09
CA ARG A 79 6.71 -10.34 4.18
C ARG A 79 7.70 -9.19 4.25
N PRO A 80 7.82 -8.50 5.40
CA PRO A 80 8.67 -7.30 5.49
C PRO A 80 10.15 -7.58 5.20
N GLU A 81 10.61 -8.79 5.47
CA GLU A 81 12.00 -9.18 5.24
C GLU A 81 12.31 -9.48 3.76
N ARG A 82 11.28 -9.58 2.92
CA ARG A 82 11.42 -9.96 1.51
C ARG A 82 11.01 -8.87 0.53
N VAL A 83 10.02 -8.05 0.90
CA VAL A 83 9.41 -7.11 -0.04
C VAL A 83 10.39 -6.01 -0.45
N ASP A 84 10.42 -5.70 -1.74
CA ASP A 84 11.26 -4.67 -2.32
C ASP A 84 10.63 -3.28 -2.17
N GLU A 85 11.43 -2.28 -1.81
CA GLU A 85 10.92 -0.91 -1.64
C GLU A 85 10.42 -0.29 -2.95
N ASP A 86 10.99 -0.65 -4.09
CA ASP A 86 10.50 -0.14 -5.38
C ASP A 86 9.09 -0.66 -5.67
N TRP A 87 8.84 -1.93 -5.35
CA TRP A 87 7.50 -2.52 -5.43
C TRP A 87 6.52 -1.77 -4.51
N VAL A 88 6.96 -1.49 -3.28
CA VAL A 88 6.14 -0.75 -2.29
C VAL A 88 5.79 0.63 -2.83
N ARG A 89 6.76 1.37 -3.37
CA ARG A 89 6.52 2.70 -3.94
C ARG A 89 5.52 2.66 -5.07
N GLN A 90 5.66 1.70 -5.97
CA GLN A 90 4.74 1.56 -7.09
C GLN A 90 3.32 1.23 -6.61
N ARG A 91 3.22 0.34 -5.64
CA ARG A 91 1.91 -0.04 -5.08
C ARG A 91 1.24 1.13 -4.38
N LEU A 92 1.98 1.89 -3.60
CA LEU A 92 1.44 3.07 -2.91
C LEU A 92 1.03 4.15 -3.91
N ARG A 93 1.79 4.34 -4.98
CA ARG A 93 1.43 5.26 -6.07
C ARG A 93 0.10 4.87 -6.70
N ASP A 94 -0.06 3.59 -7.03
CA ASP A 94 -1.30 3.10 -7.65
C ASP A 94 -2.50 3.28 -6.72
N THR A 95 -2.32 3.02 -5.43
CA THR A 95 -3.37 3.23 -4.43
C THR A 95 -3.69 4.72 -4.27
N TRP A 96 -2.66 5.58 -4.25
CA TRP A 96 -2.83 7.02 -4.20
C TRP A 96 -3.65 7.52 -5.40
N LEU A 97 -3.32 7.06 -6.61
CA LEU A 97 -4.07 7.43 -7.82
C LEU A 97 -5.53 7.02 -7.75
N ALA A 98 -5.83 5.89 -7.11
CA ALA A 98 -7.19 5.39 -6.95
C ALA A 98 -7.97 6.10 -5.84
N LYS A 99 -7.28 6.55 -4.79
CA LYS A 99 -7.93 7.03 -3.56
C LYS A 99 -7.82 8.54 -3.34
N ALA A 100 -6.84 9.21 -3.91
CA ALA A 100 -6.65 10.65 -3.69
C ALA A 100 -7.80 11.46 -4.28
N PRO A 101 -8.14 12.62 -3.67
CA PRO A 101 -9.13 13.51 -4.28
C PRO A 101 -8.73 13.90 -5.70
N LYS A 102 -9.70 14.00 -6.58
CA LYS A 102 -9.45 14.28 -8.00
C LYS A 102 -8.68 15.58 -8.23
N LYS A 103 -8.93 16.60 -7.43
CA LYS A 103 -8.19 17.85 -7.49
C LYS A 103 -6.70 17.64 -7.27
N LEU A 104 -6.35 16.80 -6.30
CA LEU A 104 -4.96 16.52 -5.95
C LEU A 104 -4.27 15.75 -7.09
N VAL A 105 -4.95 14.79 -7.68
CA VAL A 105 -4.42 14.03 -8.81
C VAL A 105 -4.14 14.95 -10.00
N LYS A 106 -5.04 15.90 -10.27
CA LYS A 106 -4.91 16.83 -11.40
C LYS A 106 -3.68 17.72 -11.30
N VAL A 107 -3.29 18.15 -10.09
CA VAL A 107 -2.13 19.03 -9.93
C VAL A 107 -0.81 18.26 -9.84
N HIS A 108 -0.86 16.93 -9.92
CA HIS A 108 0.33 16.08 -9.91
C HIS A 108 0.30 15.07 -11.06
N PRO A 109 0.24 15.52 -12.33
CA PRO A 109 0.07 14.61 -13.48
C PRO A 109 1.23 13.64 -13.66
N SER A 110 2.42 13.96 -13.16
CA SER A 110 3.56 13.04 -13.26
C SER A 110 3.34 11.74 -12.52
N LEU A 111 2.48 11.72 -11.51
CA LEU A 111 2.19 10.51 -10.73
C LEU A 111 1.26 9.56 -11.48
N SER A 112 0.49 10.05 -12.44
CA SER A 112 -0.42 9.20 -13.22
C SER A 112 0.31 8.39 -14.28
N GLY A 113 1.57 8.75 -14.60
CA GLY A 113 2.32 8.09 -15.67
C GLY A 113 1.90 8.50 -17.08
N ASN A 114 0.96 9.43 -17.19
CA ASN A 114 0.43 9.93 -18.47
C ASN A 114 0.99 11.31 -18.74
N GLN A 115 2.18 11.34 -19.25
CA GLN A 115 2.90 12.60 -19.53
C GLN A 115 2.75 13.02 -20.96
#